data_ea696bd45eb2d8f9c5f3122f3e1c75ce
#
_entry.id   ea696bd45eb2d8f9c5f3122f3e1c75ce
#
_cell.length_a   1.000
_cell.length_b   1.000
_cell.length_c   1.000
_cell.angle_alpha   90.00
_cell.angle_beta   90.00
_cell.angle_gamma   90.00
#
_symmetry.space_group_name_H-M   'P 1'
#
loop_
_entity.id
_entity.type
_entity.pdbx_description
1 polymer ?
#
loop_
_entity_poly.entity_id
_entity_poly.type
_entity_poly.pdbx_seq_one_letter_code
_entity_poly.pdbx_strand_id
1 'polypeptide(L)' 'MNVNCPGCRHSYKLDENRIPPAGQKMRCPKCSTTFRVMKDGTISGGEASS' A
#
# COMPACT_ATOMS: atom_id res chain seq x y z
N MET A 1 7.27 -3.85 -8.48
CA MET A 1 6.73 -4.88 -7.60
C MET A 1 5.23 -4.76 -7.47
N ASN A 2 4.57 -5.84 -7.14
CA ASN A 2 3.12 -5.85 -7.03
C ASN A 2 2.71 -5.86 -5.58
N VAL A 3 1.70 -5.05 -5.26
CA VAL A 3 1.16 -5.00 -3.90
C VAL A 3 -0.36 -5.14 -3.98
N ASN A 4 -0.94 -5.65 -2.92
CA ASN A 4 -2.38 -5.81 -2.85
C ASN A 4 -2.96 -4.95 -1.75
N CYS A 5 -4.10 -4.33 -2.04
CA CYS A 5 -4.80 -3.55 -1.03
C CYS A 5 -5.34 -4.49 0.05
N PRO A 6 -5.10 -4.21 1.32
CA PRO A 6 -5.61 -5.07 2.39
C PRO A 6 -7.13 -5.01 2.57
N GLY A 7 -7.76 -4.01 1.98
CA GLY A 7 -9.19 -3.87 2.11
C GLY A 7 -9.98 -4.61 1.03
N CYS A 8 -9.72 -4.29 -0.22
CA CYS A 8 -10.45 -4.89 -1.34
C CYS A 8 -9.60 -5.85 -2.17
N ARG A 9 -8.34 -6.02 -1.80
CA ARG A 9 -7.41 -6.92 -2.48
C ARG A 9 -7.15 -6.55 -3.94
N HIS A 10 -7.25 -5.27 -4.22
CA HIS A 10 -6.93 -4.79 -5.55
C HIS A 10 -5.42 -4.80 -5.76
N SER A 11 -4.97 -5.30 -6.90
CA SER A 11 -3.54 -5.35 -7.21
C SER A 11 -3.04 -4.03 -7.74
N TYR A 12 -1.89 -3.62 -7.26
CA TYR A 12 -1.23 -2.42 -7.73
C TYR A 12 0.19 -2.75 -8.14
N LYS A 13 0.64 -2.04 -9.15
CA LYS A 13 2.01 -2.17 -9.59
C LYS A 13 2.78 -0.94 -9.14
N LEU A 14 3.78 -1.15 -8.32
CA LEU A 14 4.59 -0.06 -7.78
C LEU A 14 6.05 -0.24 -8.15
N ASP A 15 6.73 0.89 -8.18
CA ASP A 15 8.17 0.91 -8.44
C ASP A 15 8.88 0.97 -7.10
N GLU A 16 9.61 -0.10 -6.78
CA GLU A 16 10.31 -0.16 -5.49
C GLU A 16 11.34 0.95 -5.33
N ASN A 17 11.85 1.47 -6.44
CA ASN A 17 12.80 2.56 -6.38
C ASN A 17 12.18 3.86 -5.90
N ARG A 18 10.88 3.95 -5.98
CA ARG A 18 10.14 5.13 -5.53
C ARG A 18 9.67 5.02 -4.09
N ILE A 19 9.82 3.85 -3.52
CA ILE A 19 9.39 3.64 -2.15
C ILE A 19 10.55 3.97 -1.22
N PRO A 20 10.36 4.93 -0.30
CA PRO A 20 11.43 5.28 0.64
C PRO A 20 11.64 4.17 1.65
N PRO A 21 12.81 4.13 2.30
CA PRO A 21 13.07 3.10 3.30
C PRO A 21 12.12 3.13 4.50
N ALA A 22 11.47 4.26 4.70
CA ALA A 22 10.48 4.40 5.77
C ALA A 22 9.12 3.85 5.37
N GLY A 23 8.93 3.54 4.07
CA GLY A 23 7.67 3.09 3.58
C GLY A 23 6.90 4.19 2.89
N GLN A 24 5.97 3.80 2.02
CA GLN A 24 5.15 4.74 1.27
C GLN A 24 3.71 4.61 1.70
N LYS A 25 3.14 5.73 2.12
CA LYS A 25 1.73 5.74 2.51
C LYS A 25 0.87 5.86 1.28
N MET A 26 -0.12 4.99 1.17
CA MET A 26 -1.00 4.96 0.01
C MET A 26 -2.44 4.82 0.44
N ARG A 27 -3.31 5.20 -0.46
CA ARG A 27 -4.73 5.10 -0.23
C ARG A 27 -5.37 4.43 -1.43
N CYS A 28 -6.18 3.42 -1.17
CA CYS A 28 -6.89 2.72 -2.22
C CYS A 28 -8.07 3.56 -2.71
N PRO A 29 -8.18 3.81 -4.01
CA PRO A 29 -9.29 4.60 -4.53
C PRO A 29 -10.62 3.84 -4.54
N LYS A 30 -10.56 2.52 -4.40
CA LYS A 30 -11.77 1.73 -4.45
C LYS A 30 -12.43 1.56 -3.09
N CYS A 31 -11.66 1.27 -2.08
CA CYS A 31 -12.21 1.06 -0.74
C CYS A 31 -11.78 2.14 0.25
N SER A 32 -11.00 3.09 -0.20
CA SER A 32 -10.52 4.21 0.62
C SER A 32 -9.71 3.79 1.84
N THR A 33 -9.14 2.60 1.77
CA THR A 33 -8.32 2.10 2.86
C THR A 33 -6.92 2.69 2.76
N THR A 34 -6.43 3.23 3.85
CA THR A 34 -5.08 3.75 3.91
C THR A 34 -4.14 2.66 4.39
N PHE A 35 -3.04 2.48 3.71
CA PHE A 35 -2.06 1.48 4.07
C PHE A 35 -0.66 1.97 3.72
N ARG A 36 0.34 1.33 4.30
CA ARG A 36 1.73 1.67 4.04
C ARG A 36 2.41 0.51 3.37
N VAL A 37 3.13 0.82 2.31
CA VAL A 37 3.88 -0.18 1.56
C VAL A 37 5.36 0.01 1.85
N MET A 38 6.00 -1.05 2.29
CA MET A 38 7.43 -1.01 2.53
C MET A 38 8.20 -1.33 1.27
N LYS A 39 9.47 -0.98 1.27
CA LYS A 39 10.31 -1.18 0.11
C LYS A 39 10.47 -2.65 -0.26
N ASP A 40 10.34 -3.53 0.71
CA ASP A 40 10.47 -4.96 0.48
C ASP A 40 9.15 -5.61 0.04
N GLY A 41 8.10 -4.82 -0.10
CA GLY A 41 6.80 -5.34 -0.49
C GLY A 41 5.85 -5.59 0.65
N THR A 42 6.28 -5.37 1.87
CA THR A 42 5.41 -5.57 3.03
C THR A 42 4.35 -4.49 3.09
N ILE A 43 3.12 -4.89 3.34
CA ILE A 43 2.02 -3.96 3.50
C ILE A 43 1.62 -3.92 4.96
N SER A 44 1.54 -2.70 5.47
CA SER A 44 1.20 -2.49 6.86
C SER A 44 0.05 -1.49 6.93
N GLY A 45 -0.82 -1.67 7.89
CA GLY A 45 -1.95 -0.79 8.08
C GLY A 45 -3.26 -1.47 7.76
N GLY A 46 -4.02 -0.87 6.84
CA GLY A 46 -5.34 -1.41 6.53
C GLY A 46 -6.41 -0.83 7.42
N GLU A 47 -6.12 0.32 7.98
CA GLU A 47 -7.10 0.99 8.81
C GLU A 47 -8.08 1.75 7.92
N ALA A 48 -9.31 1.36 8.00
CA ALA A 48 -10.34 1.97 7.20
C ALA A 48 -10.66 3.38 7.65
N SER A 49 -10.42 3.66 8.87
CA SER A 49 -10.70 4.99 9.34
C SER A 49 -9.43 5.76 9.53
N SER A 50 -9.52 6.96 9.43
CA SER A 50 -8.37 7.78 9.66
C SER A 50 -8.42 8.57 10.89
#